data_4a2b44a75d0532cc0c0bc41bde284bfa
#
_entry.id   4a2b44a75d0532cc0c0bc41bde284bfa
#
_cell.length_a   1.000
_cell.length_b   1.000
_cell.length_c   1.000
_cell.angle_alpha   90.00
_cell.angle_beta   90.00
_cell.angle_gamma   90.00
#
_symmetry.space_group_name_H-M   'P 1'
#
loop_
_entity.id
_entity.type
_entity.pdbx_description
1 polymer ?
#
loop_
_entity_poly.entity_id
_entity_poly.type
_entity_poly.pdbx_seq_one_letter_code
_entity_poly.pdbx_strand_id
1 'polypeptide(L)'
;WPRSNRAENFKSGVGYVDTYLAYIKEKGLPVTLMLNTAADDLIVKGGKVIGVLAQNKNGRKYVINANDGVILTTGGFSANVKMRNEYDELWGKKLGKNTPTTNLPSATGDGINLAKKAGAHLTQMGWIQLFPAGDPKTGATSFKLGENSCIYVNRNGKRYVNESER
;
A
#
# COMPACT_ATOMS: atom_id res chain seq x y z
N TRP A 1 25.57 0.46 -6.32
CA TRP A 1 24.70 -0.18 -5.33
C TRP A 1 23.58 0.78 -4.95
N PRO A 2 22.32 0.33 -4.85
CA PRO A 2 21.24 1.18 -4.38
C PRO A 2 21.54 1.60 -2.95
N ARG A 3 21.48 2.90 -2.66
CA ARG A 3 21.64 3.43 -1.31
C ARG A 3 20.30 3.38 -0.60
N SER A 4 20.25 2.73 0.55
CA SER A 4 19.10 2.79 1.45
C SER A 4 19.28 3.96 2.41
N ASN A 5 18.38 4.93 2.34
CA ASN A 5 18.29 5.96 3.37
C ASN A 5 17.39 5.45 4.49
N ARG A 6 17.79 5.66 5.73
CA ARG A 6 17.03 5.27 6.92
C ARG A 6 16.82 6.50 7.80
N ALA A 7 15.64 6.58 8.41
CA ALA A 7 15.43 7.57 9.43
C ALA A 7 16.34 7.29 10.62
N GLU A 8 16.82 8.35 11.25
CA GLU A 8 17.59 8.26 12.50
C GLU A 8 16.78 7.46 13.54
N ASN A 9 17.44 6.65 14.35
CA ASN A 9 16.81 5.72 15.32
C ASN A 9 15.97 4.58 14.73
N PHE A 10 16.05 4.32 13.46
CA PHE A 10 15.53 3.13 12.78
C PHE A 10 14.11 2.72 13.19
N LYS A 11 13.17 3.63 13.16
CA LYS A 11 11.75 3.37 13.41
C LYS A 11 10.97 2.93 12.16
N SER A 12 11.65 2.34 11.16
CA SER A 12 11.02 1.95 9.89
C SER A 12 10.32 3.13 9.20
N GLY A 13 9.17 2.92 8.58
CA GLY A 13 8.40 3.98 7.91
C GLY A 13 7.88 5.07 8.85
N VAL A 14 7.69 4.77 10.14
CA VAL A 14 7.24 5.74 11.15
C VAL A 14 8.23 6.90 11.28
N GLY A 15 9.54 6.63 11.21
CA GLY A 15 10.55 7.67 11.31
C GLY A 15 10.43 8.77 10.24
N TYR A 16 10.02 8.41 9.03
CA TYR A 16 9.75 9.39 7.97
C TYR A 16 8.53 10.26 8.29
N VAL A 17 7.45 9.64 8.76
CA VAL A 17 6.22 10.37 9.13
C VAL A 17 6.51 11.33 10.27
N ASP A 18 7.21 10.88 11.33
CA ASP A 18 7.59 11.72 12.47
C ASP A 18 8.43 12.92 12.02
N THR A 19 9.38 12.70 11.09
CA THR A 19 10.22 13.76 10.54
C THR A 19 9.41 14.80 9.76
N TYR A 20 8.48 14.37 8.91
CA TYR A 20 7.61 15.30 8.18
C TYR A 20 6.70 16.09 9.11
N LEU A 21 6.10 15.46 10.10
CA LEU A 21 5.25 16.15 11.08
C LEU A 21 6.05 17.16 11.91
N ALA A 22 7.25 16.81 12.34
CA ALA A 22 8.14 17.74 13.03
C ALA A 22 8.51 18.94 12.16
N TYR A 23 8.85 18.72 10.89
CA TYR A 23 9.17 19.77 9.94
C TYR A 23 7.99 20.73 9.68
N ILE A 24 6.79 20.17 9.46
CA ILE A 24 5.56 20.95 9.29
C ILE A 24 5.35 21.88 10.48
N LYS A 25 5.51 21.35 11.70
CA LYS A 25 5.38 22.12 12.94
C LYS A 25 6.46 23.17 13.09
N GLU A 26 7.73 22.81 12.86
CA GLU A 26 8.88 23.73 12.96
C GLU A 26 8.76 24.92 12.01
N LYS A 27 8.32 24.66 10.78
CA LYS A 27 8.19 25.70 9.75
C LYS A 27 6.84 26.41 9.79
N GLY A 28 5.92 26.04 10.65
CA GLY A 28 4.57 26.64 10.70
C GLY A 28 3.81 26.50 9.39
N LEU A 29 3.98 25.37 8.69
CA LEU A 29 3.34 25.18 7.38
C LEU A 29 1.81 25.05 7.56
N PRO A 30 1.01 25.63 6.63
CA PRO A 30 -0.45 25.61 6.71
C PRO A 30 -1.03 24.23 6.33
N VAL A 31 -0.70 23.20 7.10
CA VAL A 31 -1.16 21.83 6.89
C VAL A 31 -2.21 21.47 7.92
N THR A 32 -3.38 20.99 7.46
CA THR A 32 -4.41 20.41 8.32
C THR A 32 -4.35 18.90 8.25
N LEU A 33 -3.98 18.25 9.35
CA LEU A 33 -3.96 16.80 9.47
C LEU A 33 -5.30 16.30 10.04
N MET A 34 -6.01 15.49 9.26
CA MET A 34 -7.30 14.90 9.64
C MET A 34 -7.16 13.40 9.89
N LEU A 35 -6.88 13.01 11.13
CA LEU A 35 -6.78 11.60 11.53
C LEU A 35 -8.17 10.97 11.69
N ASN A 36 -8.24 9.63 11.57
CA ASN A 36 -9.48 8.85 11.67
C ASN A 36 -10.60 9.39 10.75
N THR A 37 -10.20 9.84 9.56
CA THR A 37 -11.10 10.42 8.56
C THR A 37 -10.84 9.69 7.23
N ALA A 38 -11.85 8.97 6.77
CA ALA A 38 -11.79 8.25 5.49
C ALA A 38 -12.22 9.17 4.35
N ALA A 39 -11.58 9.05 3.20
CA ALA A 39 -12.07 9.63 1.96
C ALA A 39 -13.12 8.67 1.37
N ASP A 40 -14.36 9.12 1.23
CA ASP A 40 -15.47 8.30 0.75
C ASP A 40 -15.66 8.42 -0.77
N ASP A 41 -15.40 9.62 -1.32
CA ASP A 41 -15.56 9.89 -2.75
C ASP A 41 -14.72 11.08 -3.22
N LEU A 42 -14.51 11.16 -4.53
CA LEU A 42 -13.93 12.32 -5.20
C LEU A 42 -15.04 13.18 -5.81
N ILE A 43 -14.95 14.49 -5.64
CA ILE A 43 -15.86 15.44 -6.26
C ILE A 43 -15.35 15.75 -7.67
N VAL A 44 -16.10 15.33 -8.68
CA VAL A 44 -15.74 15.52 -10.09
C VAL A 44 -16.71 16.51 -10.73
N LYS A 45 -16.18 17.54 -11.39
CA LYS A 45 -16.97 18.52 -12.16
C LYS A 45 -16.26 18.83 -13.47
N GLY A 46 -16.96 18.67 -14.59
CA GLY A 46 -16.40 18.91 -15.92
C GLY A 46 -15.15 18.07 -16.23
N GLY A 47 -15.11 16.80 -15.75
CA GLY A 47 -13.97 15.90 -15.93
C GLY A 47 -12.76 16.21 -15.06
N LYS A 48 -12.85 17.16 -14.13
CA LYS A 48 -11.77 17.52 -13.18
C LYS A 48 -12.16 17.13 -11.77
N VAL A 49 -11.21 16.60 -11.01
CA VAL A 49 -11.37 16.40 -9.57
C VAL A 49 -11.16 17.74 -8.88
N ILE A 50 -12.20 18.21 -8.18
CA ILE A 50 -12.24 19.51 -7.50
C ILE A 50 -12.35 19.39 -5.98
N GLY A 51 -12.32 18.19 -5.44
CA GLY A 51 -12.39 17.98 -4.00
C GLY A 51 -12.59 16.54 -3.60
N VAL A 52 -12.79 16.37 -2.31
CA VAL A 52 -12.96 15.07 -1.65
C VAL A 52 -14.17 15.12 -0.71
N LEU A 53 -15.00 14.09 -0.74
CA LEU A 53 -15.95 13.80 0.34
C LEU A 53 -15.27 12.89 1.35
N ALA A 54 -15.35 13.23 2.60
CA ALA A 54 -14.73 12.46 3.66
C ALA A 54 -15.67 12.33 4.88
N GLN A 55 -15.44 11.29 5.67
CA GLN A 55 -16.18 11.05 6.90
C GLN A 55 -15.24 10.63 8.03
N ASN A 56 -15.38 11.21 9.20
CA ASN A 56 -14.61 10.77 10.35
C ASN A 56 -15.30 9.59 11.07
N LYS A 57 -14.58 8.96 12.00
CA LYS A 57 -15.06 7.82 12.78
C LYS A 57 -16.35 8.09 13.58
N ASN A 58 -16.68 9.35 13.83
CA ASN A 58 -17.89 9.77 14.57
C ASN A 58 -19.07 10.06 13.62
N GLY A 59 -18.94 9.77 12.33
CA GLY A 59 -19.97 9.98 11.33
C GLY A 59 -20.07 11.41 10.78
N ARG A 60 -19.20 12.34 11.22
CA ARG A 60 -19.19 13.70 10.69
C ARG A 60 -18.64 13.71 9.28
N LYS A 61 -19.42 14.25 8.36
CA LYS A 61 -19.07 14.39 6.95
C LYS A 61 -18.39 15.72 6.67
N TYR A 62 -17.47 15.69 5.72
CA TYR A 62 -16.70 16.82 5.24
C TYR A 62 -16.78 16.91 3.73
N VAL A 63 -16.93 18.13 3.23
CA VAL A 63 -16.71 18.48 1.82
C VAL A 63 -15.42 19.29 1.79
N ILE A 64 -14.39 18.74 1.20
CA ILE A 64 -13.08 19.38 1.13
C ILE A 64 -12.85 19.80 -0.31
N ASN A 65 -12.87 21.11 -0.57
CA ASN A 65 -12.57 21.65 -1.88
C ASN A 65 -11.06 21.67 -2.12
N ALA A 66 -10.64 21.28 -3.31
CA ALA A 66 -9.24 21.32 -3.76
C ALA A 66 -9.10 22.33 -4.89
N ASN A 67 -8.33 23.39 -4.66
CA ASN A 67 -8.12 24.44 -5.66
C ASN A 67 -7.19 23.97 -6.79
N ASP A 68 -6.12 23.24 -6.43
CA ASP A 68 -5.08 22.82 -7.37
C ASP A 68 -5.21 21.34 -7.77
N GLY A 69 -5.74 20.48 -6.88
CA GLY A 69 -5.93 19.07 -7.16
C GLY A 69 -5.93 18.20 -5.90
N VAL A 70 -6.06 16.89 -6.12
CA VAL A 70 -6.05 15.87 -5.06
C VAL A 70 -4.93 14.87 -5.36
N ILE A 71 -4.07 14.61 -4.38
CA ILE A 71 -3.00 13.62 -4.48
C ILE A 71 -3.45 12.36 -3.74
N LEU A 72 -3.46 11.21 -4.45
CA LEU A 72 -3.79 9.91 -3.87
C LEU A 72 -2.52 9.19 -3.44
N THR A 73 -2.36 8.98 -2.14
CA THR A 73 -1.23 8.24 -1.53
C THR A 73 -1.72 7.15 -0.58
N THR A 74 -2.85 6.54 -0.91
CA THR A 74 -3.60 5.60 -0.07
C THR A 74 -3.04 4.18 -0.04
N GLY A 75 -1.91 3.93 -0.71
CA GLY A 75 -1.30 2.61 -0.82
C GLY A 75 -2.01 1.69 -1.82
N GLY A 76 -1.69 0.40 -1.72
CA GLY A 76 -2.19 -0.62 -2.64
C GLY A 76 -3.40 -1.40 -2.10
N PHE A 77 -3.58 -2.62 -2.63
CA PHE A 77 -4.75 -3.46 -2.33
C PHE A 77 -4.39 -4.86 -1.79
N SER A 78 -3.21 -5.03 -1.24
CA SER A 78 -2.70 -6.35 -0.82
C SER A 78 -3.54 -7.02 0.30
N ALA A 79 -4.26 -6.25 1.12
CA ALA A 79 -5.18 -6.79 2.12
C ALA A 79 -6.56 -7.14 1.54
N ASN A 80 -6.87 -6.72 0.31
CA ASN A 80 -8.14 -6.98 -0.35
C ASN A 80 -8.06 -8.26 -1.20
N VAL A 81 -8.49 -9.39 -0.63
CA VAL A 81 -8.46 -10.70 -1.30
C VAL A 81 -9.25 -10.69 -2.61
N LYS A 82 -10.39 -9.99 -2.65
CA LYS A 82 -11.22 -9.89 -3.87
C LYS A 82 -10.44 -9.19 -4.98
N MET A 83 -9.85 -8.02 -4.71
CA MET A 83 -9.06 -7.28 -5.70
C MET A 83 -7.82 -8.07 -6.13
N ARG A 84 -7.14 -8.74 -5.20
CA ARG A 84 -5.99 -9.60 -5.58
C ARG A 84 -6.39 -10.65 -6.60
N ASN A 85 -7.51 -11.34 -6.39
CA ASN A 85 -7.97 -12.35 -7.34
C ASN A 85 -8.56 -11.75 -8.62
N GLU A 86 -9.19 -10.58 -8.54
CA GLU A 86 -9.73 -9.87 -9.72
C GLU A 86 -8.63 -9.50 -10.70
N TYR A 87 -7.54 -8.90 -10.17
CA TYR A 87 -6.43 -8.41 -10.98
C TYR A 87 -5.29 -9.40 -11.17
N ASP A 88 -5.36 -10.59 -10.56
CA ASP A 88 -4.31 -11.61 -10.71
C ASP A 88 -4.24 -12.13 -12.15
N GLU A 89 -3.16 -11.84 -12.84
CA GLU A 89 -2.83 -12.32 -14.17
C GLU A 89 -1.70 -13.37 -14.16
N LEU A 90 -0.89 -13.39 -13.11
CA LEU A 90 0.36 -14.16 -13.07
C LEU A 90 0.27 -15.42 -12.21
N TRP A 91 -0.59 -15.44 -11.19
CA TRP A 91 -0.59 -16.47 -10.15
C TRP A 91 -1.76 -17.45 -10.26
N GLY A 92 -2.51 -17.41 -11.37
CA GLY A 92 -3.58 -18.36 -11.67
C GLY A 92 -4.76 -18.30 -10.70
N LYS A 93 -5.11 -17.12 -10.21
CA LYS A 93 -6.19 -16.87 -9.24
C LYS A 93 -6.01 -17.59 -7.90
N LYS A 94 -4.76 -17.81 -7.49
CA LYS A 94 -4.41 -18.53 -6.26
C LYS A 94 -4.13 -17.62 -5.07
N LEU A 95 -4.28 -16.30 -5.22
CA LEU A 95 -4.01 -15.29 -4.19
C LEU A 95 -5.18 -15.13 -3.19
N GLY A 96 -5.72 -16.25 -2.73
CA GLY A 96 -6.86 -16.32 -1.83
C GLY A 96 -6.55 -15.98 -0.37
N LYS A 97 -7.47 -16.37 0.52
CA LYS A 97 -7.37 -16.13 1.97
C LYS A 97 -6.11 -16.75 2.61
N ASN A 98 -5.61 -17.85 2.06
CA ASN A 98 -4.43 -18.54 2.57
C ASN A 98 -3.11 -17.90 2.16
N THR A 99 -3.15 -16.82 1.38
CA THR A 99 -1.99 -16.01 1.03
C THR A 99 -2.06 -14.73 1.84
N PRO A 100 -1.41 -14.66 3.02
CA PRO A 100 -1.42 -13.47 3.86
C PRO A 100 -0.67 -12.31 3.19
N THR A 101 -0.85 -11.11 3.71
CA THR A 101 -0.09 -9.94 3.26
C THR A 101 0.91 -9.52 4.31
N THR A 102 2.09 -9.05 3.87
CA THR A 102 3.08 -8.39 4.74
C THR A 102 2.78 -6.91 4.96
N ASN A 103 1.78 -6.37 4.25
CA ASN A 103 1.36 -4.97 4.35
C ASN A 103 0.32 -4.76 5.47
N LEU A 104 0.05 -3.50 5.75
CA LEU A 104 -0.95 -3.12 6.73
C LEU A 104 -2.37 -3.56 6.29
N PRO A 105 -3.26 -3.89 7.24
CA PRO A 105 -4.66 -4.22 6.94
C PRO A 105 -5.42 -3.10 6.19
N SER A 106 -4.93 -1.86 6.26
CA SER A 106 -5.47 -0.70 5.55
C SER A 106 -5.16 -0.69 4.05
N ALA A 107 -4.33 -1.60 3.53
CA ALA A 107 -4.04 -1.71 2.11
C ALA A 107 -5.21 -2.39 1.35
N THR A 108 -6.36 -1.74 1.31
CA THR A 108 -7.65 -2.25 0.83
C THR A 108 -7.98 -1.85 -0.61
N GLY A 109 -7.20 -0.93 -1.19
CA GLY A 109 -7.38 -0.45 -2.56
C GLY A 109 -8.43 0.65 -2.71
N ASP A 110 -8.78 1.33 -1.62
CA ASP A 110 -9.83 2.34 -1.62
C ASP A 110 -9.52 3.50 -2.60
N GLY A 111 -8.29 4.03 -2.58
CA GLY A 111 -7.90 5.10 -3.50
C GLY A 111 -7.91 4.65 -4.96
N ILE A 112 -7.59 3.40 -5.25
CA ILE A 112 -7.68 2.84 -6.60
C ILE A 112 -9.15 2.85 -7.06
N ASN A 113 -10.07 2.43 -6.19
CA ASN A 113 -11.50 2.45 -6.48
C ASN A 113 -12.02 3.88 -6.68
N LEU A 114 -11.59 4.83 -5.84
CA LEU A 114 -11.93 6.24 -5.99
C LEU A 114 -11.42 6.81 -7.32
N ALA A 115 -10.16 6.53 -7.68
CA ALA A 115 -9.58 6.96 -8.94
C ALA A 115 -10.33 6.37 -10.15
N LYS A 116 -10.61 5.06 -10.13
CA LYS A 116 -11.38 4.38 -11.19
C LYS A 116 -12.77 5.00 -11.36
N LYS A 117 -13.46 5.28 -10.25
CA LYS A 117 -14.77 5.93 -10.25
C LYS A 117 -14.71 7.34 -10.82
N ALA A 118 -13.62 8.05 -10.61
CA ALA A 118 -13.35 9.37 -11.19
C ALA A 118 -12.90 9.34 -12.66
N GLY A 119 -12.82 8.15 -13.29
CA GLY A 119 -12.45 7.98 -14.70
C GLY A 119 -10.97 7.71 -14.95
N ALA A 120 -10.17 7.42 -13.93
CA ALA A 120 -8.77 7.09 -14.12
C ALA A 120 -8.58 5.73 -14.80
N HIS A 121 -7.61 5.66 -15.70
CA HIS A 121 -7.17 4.41 -16.30
C HIS A 121 -6.28 3.63 -15.31
N LEU A 122 -6.54 2.33 -15.17
CA LEU A 122 -5.72 1.42 -14.37
C LEU A 122 -4.80 0.61 -15.28
N THR A 123 -3.52 0.55 -14.92
CA THR A 123 -2.53 -0.21 -15.68
C THR A 123 -1.67 -1.06 -14.74
N GLN A 124 -1.16 -2.18 -15.24
CA GLN A 124 -0.23 -3.08 -14.52
C GLN A 124 -0.79 -3.62 -13.19
N MET A 125 -2.11 -3.70 -13.05
CA MET A 125 -2.75 -4.15 -11.81
C MET A 125 -2.46 -5.61 -11.48
N GLY A 126 -2.13 -6.43 -12.47
CA GLY A 126 -1.78 -7.84 -12.31
C GLY A 126 -0.37 -8.11 -11.78
N TRP A 127 0.46 -7.08 -11.68
CA TRP A 127 1.85 -7.21 -11.18
C TRP A 127 1.90 -7.29 -9.66
N ILE A 128 1.29 -8.34 -9.12
CA ILE A 128 1.22 -8.57 -7.67
C ILE A 128 2.48 -9.31 -7.24
N GLN A 129 3.31 -8.64 -6.45
CA GLN A 129 4.53 -9.24 -5.94
C GLN A 129 4.23 -10.22 -4.81
N LEU A 130 4.77 -11.44 -4.91
CA LEU A 130 4.83 -12.39 -3.80
C LEU A 130 6.19 -12.32 -3.12
N PHE A 131 6.17 -12.40 -1.79
CA PHE A 131 7.37 -12.43 -0.98
C PHE A 131 7.47 -13.80 -0.28
N PRO A 132 8.51 -14.60 -0.54
CA PRO A 132 8.56 -16.00 -0.11
C PRO A 132 8.84 -16.20 1.39
N ALA A 133 9.12 -15.16 2.15
CA ALA A 133 9.55 -15.21 3.54
C ALA A 133 8.52 -14.62 4.53
N GLY A 134 7.25 -14.62 4.19
CA GLY A 134 6.18 -14.23 5.12
C GLY A 134 5.79 -15.37 6.04
N ASP A 135 5.53 -15.08 7.32
CA ASP A 135 4.92 -16.02 8.24
C ASP A 135 3.51 -16.40 7.74
N PRO A 136 3.20 -17.69 7.56
CA PRO A 136 1.94 -18.12 6.95
C PRO A 136 0.70 -17.79 7.81
N LYS A 137 0.85 -17.55 9.11
CA LYS A 137 -0.25 -17.25 10.02
C LYS A 137 -0.50 -15.74 10.14
N THR A 138 0.57 -14.97 10.23
CA THR A 138 0.49 -13.53 10.53
C THR A 138 0.75 -12.64 9.32
N GLY A 139 1.36 -13.17 8.26
CA GLY A 139 1.84 -12.39 7.13
C GLY A 139 3.09 -11.58 7.44
N ALA A 140 3.57 -11.57 8.68
CA ALA A 140 4.73 -10.81 9.06
C ALA A 140 5.99 -11.32 8.35
N THR A 141 6.86 -10.41 7.93
CA THR A 141 8.17 -10.77 7.38
C THR A 141 9.07 -11.26 8.53
N SER A 142 9.28 -12.56 8.63
CA SER A 142 10.06 -13.18 9.70
C SER A 142 11.53 -13.37 9.36
N PHE A 143 11.89 -13.30 8.07
CA PHE A 143 13.27 -13.51 7.61
C PHE A 143 13.73 -12.40 6.68
N LYS A 144 14.95 -11.93 6.88
CA LYS A 144 15.72 -11.29 5.82
C LYS A 144 16.44 -12.39 5.07
N LEU A 145 15.84 -12.90 4.00
CA LEU A 145 16.55 -13.79 3.10
C LEU A 145 17.59 -12.94 2.36
N GLY A 146 18.86 -13.09 2.75
CA GLY A 146 19.96 -12.62 1.93
C GLY A 146 20.01 -13.48 0.65
N GLU A 147 20.09 -12.85 -0.50
CA GLU A 147 20.13 -13.54 -1.80
C GLU A 147 21.19 -14.64 -1.88
N ASN A 148 22.21 -14.60 -1.04
CA ASN A 148 23.35 -15.53 -1.02
C ASN A 148 23.42 -16.41 0.24
N SER A 149 22.36 -16.46 1.06
CA SER A 149 22.44 -17.08 2.41
C SER A 149 21.47 -18.24 2.60
N CYS A 150 20.72 -18.63 1.58
CA CYS A 150 19.73 -19.70 1.69
C CYS A 150 19.61 -20.49 0.39
N ILE A 151 19.11 -21.71 0.50
CA ILE A 151 18.68 -22.54 -0.61
C ILE A 151 17.17 -22.82 -0.46
N TYR A 152 16.45 -22.83 -1.57
CA TYR A 152 15.04 -23.20 -1.59
C TYR A 152 14.89 -24.70 -1.84
N VAL A 153 14.29 -25.39 -0.90
CA VAL A 153 13.99 -26.81 -1.00
C VAL A 153 12.48 -27.06 -1.00
N ASN A 154 12.06 -28.06 -1.75
CA ASN A 154 10.68 -28.50 -1.73
C ASN A 154 10.39 -29.36 -0.47
N ARG A 155 9.16 -29.87 -0.34
CA ARG A 155 8.74 -30.72 0.80
C ARG A 155 9.56 -32.00 0.96
N ASN A 156 10.24 -32.45 -0.10
CA ASN A 156 11.10 -33.64 -0.10
C ASN A 156 12.57 -33.28 0.17
N GLY A 157 12.86 -32.05 0.56
CA GLY A 157 14.23 -31.61 0.84
C GLY A 157 15.09 -31.38 -0.42
N LYS A 158 14.52 -31.44 -1.62
CA LYS A 158 15.25 -31.23 -2.87
C LYS A 158 15.21 -29.77 -3.29
N ARG A 159 16.38 -29.19 -3.60
CA ARG A 159 16.51 -27.88 -4.24
C ARG A 159 15.76 -27.88 -5.57
N TYR A 160 14.97 -26.85 -5.86
CA TYR A 160 14.10 -26.81 -7.03
C TYR A 160 14.24 -25.54 -7.86
N VAL A 161 15.05 -24.58 -7.42
CA VAL A 161 15.26 -23.30 -8.11
C VAL A 161 16.71 -22.86 -7.91
N ASN A 162 17.20 -22.05 -8.82
CA ASN A 162 18.44 -21.30 -8.64
C ASN A 162 18.09 -19.95 -7.98
N GLU A 163 18.51 -19.75 -6.76
CA GLU A 163 18.16 -18.57 -5.95
C GLU A 163 18.77 -17.26 -6.49
N SER A 164 19.75 -17.36 -7.40
CA SER A 164 20.38 -16.21 -8.05
C SER A 164 19.65 -15.75 -9.31
N GLU A 165 18.70 -16.53 -9.80
CA GLU A 165 17.89 -16.20 -10.97
C GLU A 165 16.60 -15.49 -10.55
N ARG A 166 16.25 -14.45 -11.30
CA ARG A 166 15.01 -13.65 -11.12
C ARG A 166 14.05 -13.88 -12.26
#